data_1948dc4d211ee09b3502ed78828bb92b
#
_entry.id   1948dc4d211ee09b3502ed78828bb92b
#
_cell.length_a   1.000
_cell.length_b   1.000
_cell.length_c   1.000
_cell.angle_alpha   90.00
_cell.angle_beta   90.00
_cell.angle_gamma   90.00
#
_symmetry.space_group_name_H-M   'P 1'
#
loop_
_entity.id
_entity.type
_entity.pdbx_description
1 polymer ?
#
loop_
_entity_poly.entity_id
_entity_poly.type
_entity_poly.pdbx_seq_one_letter_code
_entity_poly.pdbx_strand_id
1 'polypeptide(L)'
;MKQLIYRDLWLCRKRIAPYIAILLIFMVPLSMVILSARFGNIAKYLGEDSAKILDAIALLGPFLGILAICSIETVASLNKSDHLSGWYKYLKASGLRSSLIVGQKYIDVIVIFVISGLIGVSGNLFLGALAGRKSADIGLMCVAMGVMLIYLEYNIMIGFATKGKRSDLLMALPMLVIMGISIPWSVYAGGHKEFTERLIEKAKLIIGNRSLLCIAAFVTVVLFSVLNYLLSVYFFDKEKKIKRKEENR
;
A
#
# COMPACT_ATOMS: atom_id res chain seq x y z
N MET A 1 -7.46 24.58 1.25
CA MET A 1 -6.95 23.23 1.47
C MET A 1 -8.04 22.25 1.97
N LYS A 2 -8.75 22.53 3.05
CA LYS A 2 -9.83 21.65 3.56
C LYS A 2 -10.88 21.26 2.49
N GLN A 3 -11.36 22.22 1.68
CA GLN A 3 -12.34 21.96 0.62
C GLN A 3 -11.83 21.02 -0.49
N LEU A 4 -10.54 21.10 -0.82
CA LEU A 4 -9.93 20.24 -1.82
C LEU A 4 -9.82 18.80 -1.31
N ILE A 5 -9.37 18.63 -0.06
CA ILE A 5 -9.32 17.31 0.60
C ILE A 5 -10.72 16.71 0.69
N TYR A 6 -11.72 17.52 1.12
CA TYR A 6 -13.10 17.05 1.21
C TYR A 6 -13.65 16.61 -0.15
N ARG A 7 -13.38 17.38 -1.24
CA ARG A 7 -13.75 16.99 -2.60
C ARG A 7 -13.19 15.62 -2.98
N ASP A 8 -11.89 15.43 -2.73
CA ASP A 8 -11.22 14.21 -3.15
C ASP A 8 -11.68 13.00 -2.34
N LEU A 9 -11.82 13.13 -1.04
CA LEU A 9 -12.40 12.09 -0.19
C LEU A 9 -13.86 11.77 -0.57
N TRP A 10 -14.64 12.80 -0.93
CA TRP A 10 -16.02 12.60 -1.39
C TRP A 10 -16.08 11.85 -2.72
N LEU A 11 -15.18 12.14 -3.67
CA LEU A 11 -15.07 11.41 -4.93
C LEU A 11 -14.58 9.98 -4.72
N CYS A 12 -13.64 9.77 -3.79
CA CYS A 12 -13.10 8.46 -3.44
C CYS A 12 -14.16 7.55 -2.79
N ARG A 13 -15.12 8.11 -2.01
CA ARG A 13 -16.10 7.28 -1.28
C ARG A 13 -16.86 6.30 -2.16
N LYS A 14 -17.29 6.73 -3.36
CA LYS A 14 -18.03 5.88 -4.29
C LYS A 14 -17.19 4.73 -4.84
N ARG A 15 -15.87 4.89 -4.88
CA ARG A 15 -14.93 3.88 -5.36
C ARG A 15 -14.46 2.98 -4.23
N ILE A 16 -14.39 3.49 -3.00
CA ILE A 16 -13.99 2.72 -1.81
C ILE A 16 -15.11 1.81 -1.33
N ALA A 17 -16.37 2.23 -1.45
CA ALA A 17 -17.51 1.45 -0.99
C ALA A 17 -17.55 -0.01 -1.51
N PRO A 18 -17.34 -0.30 -2.81
CA PRO A 18 -17.31 -1.68 -3.30
C PRO A 18 -16.16 -2.49 -2.70
N TYR A 19 -14.99 -1.90 -2.45
CA TYR A 19 -13.86 -2.62 -1.80
C TYR A 19 -14.19 -2.99 -0.35
N ILE A 20 -14.85 -2.08 0.39
CA ILE A 20 -15.33 -2.38 1.74
C ILE A 20 -16.39 -3.50 1.70
N ALA A 21 -17.32 -3.45 0.74
CA ALA A 21 -18.32 -4.49 0.56
C ALA A 21 -17.67 -5.87 0.26
N ILE A 22 -16.70 -5.91 -0.65
CA ILE A 22 -15.94 -7.12 -0.96
C ILE A 22 -15.22 -7.63 0.30
N LEU A 23 -14.56 -6.75 1.06
CA LEU A 23 -13.87 -7.12 2.28
C LEU A 23 -14.83 -7.74 3.28
N LEU A 24 -16.02 -7.18 3.50
CA LEU A 24 -17.04 -7.72 4.38
C LEU A 24 -17.57 -9.08 3.89
N ILE A 25 -17.79 -9.23 2.59
CA ILE A 25 -18.20 -10.50 1.97
C ILE A 25 -17.15 -11.59 2.20
N PHE A 26 -15.87 -11.27 2.15
CA PHE A 26 -14.80 -12.24 2.42
C PHE A 26 -14.64 -12.54 3.93
N MET A 27 -14.84 -11.54 4.80
CA MET A 27 -14.68 -11.71 6.24
C MET A 27 -15.69 -12.68 6.84
N VAL A 28 -16.94 -12.72 6.34
CA VAL A 28 -17.98 -13.60 6.86
C VAL A 28 -17.65 -15.08 6.64
N PRO A 29 -17.42 -15.58 5.40
CA PRO A 29 -17.08 -16.99 5.20
C PRO A 29 -15.75 -17.36 5.86
N LEU A 30 -14.75 -16.46 5.86
CA LEU A 30 -13.48 -16.70 6.53
C LEU A 30 -13.66 -16.91 8.04
N SER A 31 -14.49 -16.10 8.69
CA SER A 31 -14.84 -16.26 10.11
C SER A 31 -15.58 -17.58 10.37
N MET A 32 -16.47 -18.00 9.47
CA MET A 32 -17.17 -19.27 9.57
C MET A 32 -16.21 -20.46 9.44
N VAL A 33 -15.24 -20.40 8.50
CA VAL A 33 -14.21 -21.43 8.36
C VAL A 33 -13.35 -21.53 9.62
N ILE A 34 -12.92 -20.41 10.20
CA ILE A 34 -12.15 -20.38 11.44
C ILE A 34 -12.94 -21.00 12.60
N LEU A 35 -14.20 -20.60 12.79
CA LEU A 35 -15.06 -21.14 13.85
C LEU A 35 -15.31 -22.65 13.67
N SER A 36 -15.54 -23.07 12.42
CA SER A 36 -15.72 -24.48 12.10
C SER A 36 -14.45 -25.31 12.32
N ALA A 37 -13.27 -24.74 12.03
CA ALA A 37 -11.98 -25.39 12.27
C ALA A 37 -11.62 -25.42 13.74
N ARG A 38 -12.07 -24.46 14.56
CA ARG A 38 -11.76 -24.40 15.99
C ARG A 38 -12.75 -25.17 16.86
N PHE A 39 -14.04 -25.07 16.59
CA PHE A 39 -15.11 -25.58 17.47
C PHE A 39 -16.04 -26.61 16.80
N GLY A 40 -15.96 -26.76 15.48
CA GLY A 40 -16.90 -27.53 14.69
C GLY A 40 -16.39 -28.92 14.26
N ASN A 41 -17.19 -29.55 13.41
CA ASN A 41 -16.89 -30.88 12.88
C ASN A 41 -15.62 -30.95 12.05
N ILE A 42 -15.20 -29.82 11.41
CA ILE A 42 -13.96 -29.76 10.63
C ILE A 42 -12.74 -30.05 11.51
N ALA A 43 -12.74 -29.60 12.77
CA ALA A 43 -11.66 -29.92 13.72
C ALA A 43 -11.56 -31.43 13.99
N LYS A 44 -12.70 -32.17 13.98
CA LYS A 44 -12.72 -33.63 14.17
C LYS A 44 -12.19 -34.41 12.97
N TYR A 45 -12.43 -33.89 11.74
CA TYR A 45 -12.00 -34.56 10.51
C TYR A 45 -10.54 -34.24 10.12
N LEU A 46 -10.06 -33.06 10.43
CA LEU A 46 -8.71 -32.57 10.02
C LEU A 46 -7.63 -32.88 11.07
N GLY A 47 -7.98 -33.21 12.33
CA GLY A 47 -7.00 -33.51 13.37
C GLY A 47 -5.92 -32.44 13.51
N GLU A 48 -4.64 -32.85 13.44
CA GLU A 48 -3.49 -31.94 13.53
C GLU A 48 -3.40 -30.93 12.37
N ASP A 49 -3.98 -31.20 11.20
CA ASP A 49 -3.97 -30.30 10.06
C ASP A 49 -4.91 -29.10 10.28
N SER A 50 -5.88 -29.19 11.19
CA SER A 50 -6.70 -28.04 11.58
C SER A 50 -5.86 -26.87 12.11
N ALA A 51 -4.77 -27.19 12.82
CA ALA A 51 -3.84 -26.21 13.34
C ALA A 51 -3.10 -25.47 12.22
N LYS A 52 -2.65 -26.20 11.19
CA LYS A 52 -1.97 -25.61 10.02
C LYS A 52 -2.91 -24.71 9.21
N ILE A 53 -4.17 -25.09 9.08
CA ILE A 53 -5.18 -24.28 8.39
C ILE A 53 -5.44 -22.98 9.17
N LEU A 54 -5.57 -23.05 10.50
CA LEU A 54 -5.72 -21.86 11.33
C LEU A 54 -4.51 -20.93 11.25
N ASP A 55 -3.29 -21.50 11.17
CA ASP A 55 -2.07 -20.71 10.96
C ASP A 55 -2.05 -20.04 9.58
N ALA A 56 -2.40 -20.78 8.54
CA ALA A 56 -2.49 -20.24 7.18
C ALA A 56 -3.54 -19.10 7.08
N ILE A 57 -4.69 -19.26 7.74
CA ILE A 57 -5.73 -18.23 7.77
C ILE A 57 -5.29 -17.01 8.59
N ALA A 58 -4.58 -17.20 9.70
CA ALA A 58 -4.02 -16.09 10.47
C ALA A 58 -3.00 -15.27 9.64
N LEU A 59 -2.26 -15.93 8.72
CA LEU A 59 -1.40 -15.26 7.74
C LEU A 59 -2.18 -14.48 6.68
N LEU A 60 -3.45 -14.83 6.42
CA LEU A 60 -4.29 -14.06 5.49
C LEU A 60 -4.81 -12.73 6.08
N GLY A 61 -4.77 -12.56 7.40
CA GLY A 61 -5.16 -11.31 8.07
C GLY A 61 -4.44 -10.08 7.50
N PRO A 62 -3.11 -10.08 7.31
CA PRO A 62 -2.39 -9.02 6.62
C PRO A 62 -2.86 -8.77 5.18
N PHE A 63 -3.25 -9.82 4.44
CA PHE A 63 -3.79 -9.69 3.08
C PHE A 63 -5.15 -8.97 3.04
N LEU A 64 -5.95 -9.09 4.08
CA LEU A 64 -7.18 -8.28 4.19
C LEU A 64 -6.87 -6.80 4.34
N GLY A 65 -5.79 -6.46 5.04
CA GLY A 65 -5.24 -5.10 5.05
C GLY A 65 -4.80 -4.64 3.66
N ILE A 66 -4.17 -5.50 2.89
CA ILE A 66 -3.77 -5.23 1.50
C ILE A 66 -5.00 -5.00 0.59
N LEU A 67 -6.06 -5.79 0.74
CA LEU A 67 -7.31 -5.56 0.00
C LEU A 67 -7.97 -4.22 0.39
N ALA A 68 -7.90 -3.82 1.66
CA ALA A 68 -8.31 -2.49 2.07
C ALA A 68 -7.42 -1.39 1.45
N ILE A 69 -6.14 -1.69 1.26
CA ILE A 69 -5.15 -0.81 0.61
C ILE A 69 -5.36 -0.76 -0.91
N CYS A 70 -5.89 -1.78 -1.56
CA CYS A 70 -6.29 -1.71 -2.98
C CYS A 70 -7.34 -0.62 -3.26
N SER A 71 -8.04 -0.16 -2.21
CA SER A 71 -8.83 1.07 -2.29
C SER A 71 -7.99 2.30 -2.68
N ILE A 72 -6.68 2.22 -2.59
CA ILE A 72 -5.73 3.32 -2.82
C ILE A 72 -5.43 3.51 -4.31
N GLU A 73 -5.62 2.51 -5.13
CA GLU A 73 -5.69 2.70 -6.59
C GLU A 73 -6.69 3.80 -6.95
N THR A 74 -7.67 4.02 -6.07
CA THR A 74 -8.65 5.10 -6.16
C THR A 74 -8.01 6.49 -6.17
N VAL A 75 -6.97 6.74 -5.34
CA VAL A 75 -6.30 8.07 -5.30
C VAL A 75 -5.41 8.25 -6.53
N ALA A 76 -4.70 7.20 -6.95
CA ALA A 76 -3.90 7.25 -8.18
C ALA A 76 -4.77 7.50 -9.41
N SER A 77 -5.93 6.83 -9.50
CA SER A 77 -6.88 7.03 -10.59
C SER A 77 -7.55 8.41 -10.55
N LEU A 78 -7.79 8.97 -9.36
CA LEU A 78 -8.29 10.33 -9.21
C LEU A 78 -7.23 11.34 -9.67
N ASN A 79 -5.96 11.16 -9.29
CA ASN A 79 -4.85 11.99 -9.75
C ASN A 79 -4.74 11.98 -11.28
N LYS A 80 -4.83 10.79 -11.91
CA LYS A 80 -4.88 10.64 -13.37
C LYS A 80 -6.07 11.39 -13.99
N SER A 81 -7.26 11.24 -13.42
CA SER A 81 -8.48 11.94 -13.85
C SER A 81 -8.36 13.45 -13.74
N ASP A 82 -7.78 13.97 -12.65
CA ASP A 82 -7.56 15.40 -12.45
C ASP A 82 -6.57 15.99 -13.46
N HIS A 83 -5.56 15.22 -13.91
CA HIS A 83 -4.69 15.63 -15.00
C HIS A 83 -5.43 15.69 -16.34
N LEU A 84 -6.22 14.66 -16.66
CA LEU A 84 -6.91 14.54 -17.95
C LEU A 84 -8.06 15.55 -18.09
N SER A 85 -8.80 15.81 -16.99
CA SER A 85 -9.89 16.78 -16.97
C SER A 85 -9.45 18.25 -16.98
N GLY A 86 -8.16 18.51 -16.84
CA GLY A 86 -7.63 19.88 -16.74
C GLY A 86 -7.84 20.53 -15.35
N TRP A 87 -8.26 19.78 -14.34
CA TRP A 87 -8.47 20.28 -12.98
C TRP A 87 -7.23 20.98 -12.42
N TYR A 88 -6.06 20.42 -12.62
CA TYR A 88 -4.80 21.04 -12.19
C TYR A 88 -4.49 22.36 -12.89
N LYS A 89 -4.89 22.52 -14.16
CA LYS A 89 -4.76 23.80 -14.87
C LYS A 89 -5.64 24.87 -14.22
N TYR A 90 -6.88 24.50 -13.87
CA TYR A 90 -7.80 25.37 -13.15
C TYR A 90 -7.24 25.78 -11.78
N LEU A 91 -6.74 24.85 -10.98
CA LEU A 91 -6.14 25.14 -9.67
C LEU A 91 -4.91 26.07 -9.79
N LYS A 92 -4.09 25.89 -10.82
CA LYS A 92 -2.97 26.81 -11.10
C LYS A 92 -3.45 28.20 -11.49
N ALA A 93 -4.50 28.29 -12.31
CA ALA A 93 -5.09 29.56 -12.72
C ALA A 93 -5.72 30.33 -11.55
N SER A 94 -6.23 29.62 -10.54
CA SER A 94 -6.75 30.22 -9.31
C SER A 94 -5.68 30.75 -8.35
N GLY A 95 -4.39 30.71 -8.71
CA GLY A 95 -3.29 31.26 -7.93
C GLY A 95 -2.77 30.36 -6.83
N LEU A 96 -3.23 29.12 -6.73
CA LEU A 96 -2.77 28.17 -5.72
C LEU A 96 -1.29 27.76 -5.99
N ARG A 97 -0.50 27.68 -4.92
CA ARG A 97 0.90 27.24 -5.00
C ARG A 97 0.97 25.76 -5.36
N SER A 98 1.91 25.38 -6.22
CA SER A 98 2.12 23.99 -6.65
C SER A 98 2.34 23.04 -5.48
N SER A 99 3.09 23.45 -4.46
CA SER A 99 3.31 22.66 -3.25
C SER A 99 2.01 22.36 -2.49
N LEU A 100 1.05 23.27 -2.47
CA LEU A 100 -0.26 23.04 -1.84
C LEU A 100 -1.11 22.04 -2.63
N ILE A 101 -1.08 22.15 -3.97
CA ILE A 101 -1.84 21.25 -4.86
C ILE A 101 -1.30 19.81 -4.75
N VAL A 102 0.02 19.66 -4.80
CA VAL A 102 0.68 18.36 -4.66
C VAL A 102 0.51 17.84 -3.23
N GLY A 103 0.77 18.67 -2.22
CA GLY A 103 0.66 18.29 -0.80
C GLY A 103 -0.72 17.78 -0.42
N GLN A 104 -1.78 18.31 -1.02
CA GLN A 104 -3.13 17.80 -0.84
C GLN A 104 -3.22 16.30 -1.22
N LYS A 105 -2.68 15.89 -2.39
CA LYS A 105 -2.74 14.48 -2.83
C LYS A 105 -2.00 13.54 -1.89
N TYR A 106 -0.87 13.99 -1.32
CA TYR A 106 -0.15 13.22 -0.32
C TYR A 106 -0.94 13.09 0.99
N ILE A 107 -1.63 14.16 1.41
CA ILE A 107 -2.52 14.10 2.58
C ILE A 107 -3.67 13.13 2.32
N ASP A 108 -4.28 13.15 1.14
CA ASP A 108 -5.36 12.22 0.77
C ASP A 108 -4.90 10.77 0.85
N VAL A 109 -3.67 10.48 0.34
CA VAL A 109 -3.06 9.15 0.45
C VAL A 109 -2.87 8.75 1.90
N ILE A 110 -2.29 9.63 2.72
CA ILE A 110 -2.03 9.34 4.14
C ILE A 110 -3.34 9.08 4.89
N VAL A 111 -4.38 9.90 4.66
CA VAL A 111 -5.69 9.73 5.32
C VAL A 111 -6.30 8.37 4.96
N ILE A 112 -6.35 8.04 3.67
CA ILE A 112 -6.90 6.76 3.20
C ILE A 112 -6.06 5.61 3.72
N PHE A 113 -4.72 5.74 3.70
CA PHE A 113 -3.80 4.73 4.23
C PHE A 113 -4.02 4.45 5.71
N VAL A 114 -4.16 5.50 6.53
CA VAL A 114 -4.45 5.35 7.96
C VAL A 114 -5.78 4.64 8.19
N ILE A 115 -6.84 5.04 7.48
CA ILE A 115 -8.15 4.38 7.60
C ILE A 115 -8.05 2.91 7.19
N SER A 116 -7.42 2.62 6.05
CA SER A 116 -7.24 1.24 5.55
C SER A 116 -6.38 0.41 6.49
N GLY A 117 -5.32 1.01 7.04
CA GLY A 117 -4.46 0.37 8.03
C GLY A 117 -5.20 0.01 9.32
N LEU A 118 -6.04 0.91 9.84
CA LEU A 118 -6.88 0.63 11.00
C LEU A 118 -7.84 -0.53 10.74
N ILE A 119 -8.46 -0.58 9.56
CA ILE A 119 -9.34 -1.68 9.15
C ILE A 119 -8.54 -2.99 9.06
N GLY A 120 -7.35 -2.96 8.45
CA GLY A 120 -6.50 -4.14 8.32
C GLY A 120 -6.02 -4.68 9.66
N VAL A 121 -5.55 -3.80 10.56
CA VAL A 121 -5.11 -4.19 11.92
C VAL A 121 -6.27 -4.74 12.74
N SER A 122 -7.42 -4.07 12.75
CA SER A 122 -8.59 -4.54 13.49
C SER A 122 -9.11 -5.88 12.96
N GLY A 123 -9.13 -6.07 11.64
CA GLY A 123 -9.49 -7.33 11.01
C GLY A 123 -8.54 -8.47 11.39
N ASN A 124 -7.22 -8.21 11.41
CA ASN A 124 -6.22 -9.19 11.81
C ASN A 124 -6.34 -9.57 13.29
N LEU A 125 -6.54 -8.59 14.17
CA LEU A 125 -6.77 -8.83 15.60
C LEU A 125 -8.04 -9.65 15.83
N PHE A 126 -9.11 -9.34 15.11
CA PHE A 126 -10.38 -10.07 15.17
C PHE A 126 -10.22 -11.53 14.73
N LEU A 127 -9.59 -11.77 13.57
CA LEU A 127 -9.36 -13.13 13.07
C LEU A 127 -8.42 -13.92 13.98
N GLY A 128 -7.37 -13.28 14.51
CA GLY A 128 -6.46 -13.90 15.48
C GLY A 128 -7.19 -14.32 16.76
N ALA A 129 -8.05 -13.46 17.28
CA ALA A 129 -8.87 -13.77 18.47
C ALA A 129 -9.84 -14.93 18.20
N LEU A 130 -10.51 -14.94 17.04
CA LEU A 130 -11.37 -16.05 16.62
C LEU A 130 -10.60 -17.36 16.50
N ALA A 131 -9.39 -17.33 15.91
CA ALA A 131 -8.53 -18.50 15.76
C ALA A 131 -7.92 -18.97 17.10
N GLY A 132 -8.01 -18.17 18.17
CA GLY A 132 -7.37 -18.45 19.46
C GLY A 132 -5.86 -18.39 19.41
N ARG A 133 -5.31 -17.64 18.46
CA ARG A 133 -3.87 -17.50 18.20
C ARG A 133 -3.40 -16.09 18.43
N LYS A 134 -2.08 -15.93 18.67
CA LYS A 134 -1.47 -14.61 18.67
C LYS A 134 -1.60 -14.02 17.27
N SER A 135 -2.01 -12.76 17.19
CA SER A 135 -2.04 -11.98 15.95
C SER A 135 -0.68 -12.02 15.23
N ALA A 136 -0.70 -11.83 13.92
CA ALA A 136 0.52 -11.74 13.10
C ALA A 136 1.52 -10.74 13.71
N ASP A 137 2.80 -10.93 13.41
CA ASP A 137 3.87 -10.08 13.93
C ASP A 137 3.65 -8.63 13.52
N ILE A 138 3.40 -7.77 14.51
CA ILE A 138 3.16 -6.33 14.31
C ILE A 138 4.32 -5.68 13.57
N GLY A 139 5.57 -6.12 13.81
CA GLY A 139 6.74 -5.59 13.11
C GLY A 139 6.69 -5.87 11.60
N LEU A 140 6.34 -7.08 11.22
CA LEU A 140 6.17 -7.44 9.81
C LEU A 140 5.02 -6.68 9.15
N MET A 141 3.92 -6.47 9.88
CA MET A 141 2.80 -5.64 9.39
C MET A 141 3.22 -4.20 9.16
N CYS A 142 3.98 -3.60 10.07
CA CYS A 142 4.51 -2.23 9.91
C CYS A 142 5.39 -2.11 8.66
N VAL A 143 6.27 -3.08 8.41
CA VAL A 143 7.11 -3.10 7.21
C VAL A 143 6.26 -3.22 5.95
N ALA A 144 5.32 -4.16 5.90
CA ALA A 144 4.44 -4.35 4.75
C ALA A 144 3.62 -3.08 4.46
N MET A 145 3.06 -2.46 5.49
CA MET A 145 2.35 -1.19 5.37
C MET A 145 3.27 -0.07 4.89
N GLY A 146 4.50 0.01 5.40
CA GLY A 146 5.50 0.99 4.96
C GLY A 146 5.83 0.86 3.48
N VAL A 147 6.08 -0.36 3.00
CA VAL A 147 6.33 -0.63 1.56
C VAL A 147 5.14 -0.21 0.71
N MET A 148 3.92 -0.53 1.16
CA MET A 148 2.71 -0.12 0.46
C MET A 148 2.55 1.41 0.40
N LEU A 149 2.81 2.12 1.47
CA LEU A 149 2.73 3.59 1.48
C LEU A 149 3.73 4.18 0.46
N ILE A 150 4.98 3.72 0.46
CA ILE A 150 6.00 4.15 -0.51
C ILE A 150 5.51 3.90 -1.95
N TYR A 151 4.96 2.71 -2.21
CA TYR A 151 4.42 2.37 -3.54
C TYR A 151 3.29 3.30 -3.99
N LEU A 152 2.43 3.71 -3.07
CA LEU A 152 1.32 4.61 -3.36
C LEU A 152 1.78 6.04 -3.67
N GLU A 153 2.70 6.53 -2.86
CA GLU A 153 3.31 7.84 -3.08
C GLU A 153 4.11 7.87 -4.39
N TYR A 154 4.79 6.78 -4.72
CA TYR A 154 5.43 6.60 -6.02
C TYR A 154 4.41 6.71 -7.17
N ASN A 155 3.24 6.08 -7.06
CA ASN A 155 2.19 6.17 -8.07
C ASN A 155 1.68 7.61 -8.24
N ILE A 156 1.56 8.37 -7.15
CA ILE A 156 1.21 9.81 -7.22
C ILE A 156 2.32 10.58 -7.93
N MET A 157 3.58 10.36 -7.59
CA MET A 157 4.74 11.00 -8.23
C MET A 157 4.76 10.72 -9.74
N ILE A 158 4.57 9.46 -10.15
CA ILE A 158 4.50 9.09 -11.57
C ILE A 158 3.31 9.76 -12.27
N GLY A 159 2.16 9.87 -11.61
CA GLY A 159 1.01 10.60 -12.13
C GLY A 159 1.37 12.05 -12.46
N PHE A 160 2.11 12.74 -11.61
CA PHE A 160 2.61 14.10 -11.87
C PHE A 160 3.69 14.15 -12.96
N ALA A 161 4.61 13.19 -12.98
CA ALA A 161 5.68 13.12 -13.98
C ALA A 161 5.14 12.88 -15.40
N THR A 162 4.12 12.03 -15.54
CA THR A 162 3.54 11.61 -16.83
C THR A 162 2.30 12.41 -17.23
N LYS A 163 1.80 13.28 -16.35
CA LYS A 163 0.53 14.02 -16.54
C LYS A 163 -0.66 13.07 -16.77
N GLY A 164 -0.65 11.94 -16.10
CA GLY A 164 -1.66 10.89 -16.26
C GLY A 164 -1.58 10.10 -17.56
N LYS A 165 -0.64 10.43 -18.46
CA LYS A 165 -0.41 9.67 -19.71
C LYS A 165 0.63 8.57 -19.45
N ARG A 166 0.37 7.36 -19.96
CA ARG A 166 1.28 6.18 -19.80
C ARG A 166 1.67 5.87 -18.35
N SER A 167 0.88 6.36 -17.38
CA SER A 167 1.16 6.12 -15.96
C SER A 167 1.11 4.63 -15.61
N ASP A 168 0.21 3.88 -16.25
CA ASP A 168 -0.07 2.48 -15.90
C ASP A 168 1.18 1.58 -16.07
N LEU A 169 1.94 1.76 -17.16
CA LEU A 169 3.18 1.01 -17.38
C LEU A 169 4.26 1.35 -16.34
N LEU A 170 4.43 2.65 -16.05
CA LEU A 170 5.43 3.12 -15.08
C LEU A 170 5.03 2.77 -13.64
N MET A 171 3.74 2.71 -13.34
CA MET A 171 3.23 2.24 -12.05
C MET A 171 3.52 0.75 -11.83
N ALA A 172 3.50 -0.06 -12.90
CA ALA A 172 3.84 -1.48 -12.82
C ALA A 172 5.35 -1.75 -12.68
N LEU A 173 6.20 -0.77 -13.01
CA LEU A 173 7.66 -0.94 -13.06
C LEU A 173 8.27 -1.47 -11.75
N PRO A 174 7.93 -0.97 -10.54
CA PRO A 174 8.47 -1.51 -9.30
C PRO A 174 8.12 -3.00 -9.11
N MET A 175 6.90 -3.40 -9.48
CA MET A 175 6.47 -4.81 -9.41
C MET A 175 7.27 -5.68 -10.40
N LEU A 176 7.47 -5.18 -11.62
CA LEU A 176 8.29 -5.89 -12.63
C LEU A 176 9.74 -6.03 -12.20
N VAL A 177 10.32 -5.00 -11.56
CA VAL A 177 11.68 -5.07 -10.99
C VAL A 177 11.76 -6.10 -9.87
N ILE A 178 10.81 -6.09 -8.94
CA ILE A 178 10.74 -7.08 -7.85
C ILE A 178 10.63 -8.50 -8.42
N MET A 179 9.75 -8.73 -9.40
CA MET A 179 9.62 -10.03 -10.05
C MET A 179 10.88 -10.43 -10.82
N GLY A 180 11.49 -9.48 -11.54
CA GLY A 180 12.72 -9.68 -12.29
C GLY A 180 13.93 -10.03 -11.42
N ILE A 181 13.95 -9.58 -10.17
CA ILE A 181 14.99 -9.93 -9.19
C ILE A 181 14.65 -11.22 -8.45
N SER A 182 13.37 -11.41 -8.07
CA SER A 182 12.96 -12.56 -7.25
C SER A 182 13.09 -13.89 -7.98
N ILE A 183 12.85 -13.93 -9.30
CA ILE A 183 12.96 -15.17 -10.09
C ILE A 183 14.41 -15.65 -10.20
N PRO A 184 15.39 -14.85 -10.67
CA PRO A 184 16.80 -15.25 -10.68
C PRO A 184 17.32 -15.55 -9.29
N TRP A 185 16.88 -14.78 -8.26
CA TRP A 185 17.25 -15.02 -6.88
C TRP A 185 16.77 -16.37 -6.37
N SER A 186 15.54 -16.78 -6.66
CA SER A 186 15.03 -18.10 -6.24
C SER A 186 15.81 -19.26 -6.86
N VAL A 187 16.20 -19.12 -8.12
CA VAL A 187 17.04 -20.11 -8.83
C VAL A 187 18.44 -20.16 -8.21
N TYR A 188 19.05 -19.00 -7.99
CA TYR A 188 20.38 -18.88 -7.39
C TYR A 188 20.41 -19.46 -5.97
N ALA A 189 19.42 -19.09 -5.15
CA ALA A 189 19.28 -19.56 -3.77
C ALA A 189 19.09 -21.08 -3.67
N GLY A 190 18.39 -21.68 -4.62
CA GLY A 190 18.24 -23.14 -4.71
C GLY A 190 19.55 -23.88 -4.97
N GLY A 191 20.47 -23.27 -5.72
CA GLY A 191 21.82 -23.82 -6.01
C GLY A 191 22.86 -23.56 -4.91
N HIS A 192 22.68 -22.54 -4.06
CA HIS A 192 23.64 -22.08 -3.07
C HIS A 192 23.07 -22.09 -1.64
N LYS A 193 22.72 -23.28 -1.15
CA LYS A 193 22.02 -23.45 0.14
C LYS A 193 22.76 -22.83 1.32
N GLU A 194 24.06 -23.08 1.46
CA GLU A 194 24.85 -22.52 2.58
C GLU A 194 24.89 -20.98 2.62
N PHE A 195 25.02 -20.36 1.45
CA PHE A 195 24.98 -18.89 1.35
C PHE A 195 23.60 -18.34 1.74
N THR A 196 22.57 -19.03 1.27
CA THR A 196 21.18 -18.65 1.56
C THR A 196 20.85 -18.81 3.04
N GLU A 197 21.31 -19.88 3.68
CA GLU A 197 21.14 -20.12 5.13
C GLU A 197 21.83 -19.04 5.96
N ARG A 198 23.07 -18.67 5.64
CA ARG A 198 23.79 -17.55 6.31
C ARG A 198 23.08 -16.20 6.14
N LEU A 199 22.50 -15.94 4.96
CA LEU A 199 21.70 -14.72 4.73
C LEU A 199 20.41 -14.73 5.54
N ILE A 200 19.73 -15.88 5.60
CA ILE A 200 18.51 -16.05 6.39
C ILE A 200 18.82 -15.90 7.88
N GLU A 201 19.93 -16.42 8.38
CA GLU A 201 20.35 -16.22 9.78
C GLU A 201 20.60 -14.75 10.11
N LYS A 202 21.33 -14.04 9.25
CA LYS A 202 21.52 -12.58 9.42
C LYS A 202 20.20 -11.81 9.34
N ALA A 203 19.33 -12.17 8.42
CA ALA A 203 18.01 -11.58 8.31
C ALA A 203 17.15 -11.84 9.58
N LYS A 204 17.20 -13.07 10.12
CA LYS A 204 16.53 -13.42 11.39
C LYS A 204 17.02 -12.58 12.56
N LEU A 205 18.31 -12.26 12.63
CA LEU A 205 18.86 -11.36 13.68
C LEU A 205 18.27 -9.95 13.59
N ILE A 206 18.11 -9.42 12.37
CA ILE A 206 17.53 -8.10 12.13
C ILE A 206 16.02 -8.12 12.39
N ILE A 207 15.32 -9.13 11.88
CA ILE A 207 13.88 -9.31 12.02
C ILE A 207 13.52 -9.63 13.48
N GLY A 208 14.39 -10.31 14.21
CA GLY A 208 14.21 -10.63 15.64
C GLY A 208 14.17 -9.40 16.53
N ASN A 209 14.82 -8.31 16.14
CA ASN A 209 14.72 -7.03 16.85
C ASN A 209 13.58 -6.17 16.30
N ARG A 210 12.36 -6.44 16.78
CA ARG A 210 11.13 -5.79 16.31
C ARG A 210 11.18 -4.26 16.39
N SER A 211 11.78 -3.71 17.42
CA SER A 211 11.90 -2.26 17.60
C SER A 211 12.80 -1.64 16.54
N LEU A 212 13.94 -2.26 16.27
CA LEU A 212 14.87 -1.81 15.23
C LEU A 212 14.25 -1.89 13.83
N LEU A 213 13.51 -2.96 13.57
CA LEU A 213 12.79 -3.15 12.31
C LEU A 213 11.73 -2.07 12.09
N CYS A 214 10.92 -1.76 13.11
CA CYS A 214 9.91 -0.70 13.03
C CYS A 214 10.54 0.68 12.84
N ILE A 215 11.63 0.99 13.54
CA ILE A 215 12.35 2.26 13.41
C ILE A 215 12.94 2.39 12.00
N ALA A 216 13.62 1.36 11.51
CA ALA A 216 14.20 1.35 10.17
C ALA A 216 13.12 1.52 9.09
N ALA A 217 12.00 0.79 9.20
CA ALA A 217 10.87 0.93 8.30
C ALA A 217 10.30 2.35 8.34
N PHE A 218 10.09 2.92 9.51
CA PHE A 218 9.58 4.28 9.67
C PHE A 218 10.51 5.33 9.04
N VAL A 219 11.81 5.27 9.32
CA VAL A 219 12.81 6.19 8.74
C VAL A 219 12.82 6.07 7.22
N THR A 220 12.80 4.84 6.69
CA THR A 220 12.77 4.59 5.25
C THR A 220 11.51 5.20 4.62
N VAL A 221 10.34 4.99 5.21
CA VAL A 221 9.08 5.56 4.74
C VAL A 221 9.17 7.08 4.70
N VAL A 222 9.60 7.73 5.78
CA VAL A 222 9.71 9.20 5.85
C VAL A 222 10.65 9.75 4.77
N LEU A 223 11.82 9.12 4.57
CA LEU A 223 12.78 9.55 3.56
C LEU A 223 12.19 9.45 2.14
N PHE A 224 11.56 8.31 1.81
CA PHE A 224 10.93 8.13 0.50
C PHE A 224 9.71 9.03 0.30
N SER A 225 8.90 9.26 1.33
CA SER A 225 7.77 10.20 1.28
C SER A 225 8.23 11.62 0.95
N VAL A 226 9.26 12.10 1.63
CA VAL A 226 9.85 13.42 1.36
C VAL A 226 10.40 13.49 -0.06
N LEU A 227 11.15 12.48 -0.49
CA LEU A 227 11.71 12.42 -1.84
C LEU A 227 10.61 12.43 -2.91
N ASN A 228 9.61 11.55 -2.81
CA ASN A 228 8.51 11.46 -3.74
C ASN A 228 7.71 12.78 -3.80
N TYR A 229 7.48 13.42 -2.65
CA TYR A 229 6.82 14.72 -2.59
C TYR A 229 7.62 15.80 -3.32
N LEU A 230 8.92 15.92 -3.05
CA LEU A 230 9.79 16.91 -3.68
C LEU A 230 9.85 16.71 -5.22
N LEU A 231 9.99 15.46 -5.66
CA LEU A 231 9.96 15.12 -7.08
C LEU A 231 8.62 15.46 -7.72
N SER A 232 7.51 15.20 -7.03
CA SER A 232 6.17 15.55 -7.51
C SER A 232 6.00 17.05 -7.71
N VAL A 233 6.45 17.85 -6.75
CA VAL A 233 6.43 19.32 -6.86
C VAL A 233 7.31 19.79 -8.03
N TYR A 234 8.51 19.21 -8.15
CA TYR A 234 9.43 19.53 -9.26
C TYR A 234 8.80 19.23 -10.63
N PHE A 235 8.23 18.04 -10.84
CA PHE A 235 7.59 17.68 -12.10
C PHE A 235 6.37 18.57 -12.40
N PHE A 236 5.61 18.88 -11.37
CA PHE A 236 4.44 19.75 -11.51
C PHE A 236 4.83 21.18 -11.90
N ASP A 237 5.96 21.73 -11.42
CA ASP A 237 6.46 23.07 -11.73
C ASP A 237 7.22 23.16 -13.05
N LYS A 238 7.89 22.08 -13.46
CA LYS A 238 8.67 22.05 -14.72
C LYS A 238 7.79 22.41 -15.93
N GLU A 239 6.53 22.05 -15.89
CA GLU A 239 5.54 22.42 -16.92
C GLU A 239 5.39 23.94 -17.10
N LYS A 240 5.45 24.70 -16.01
CA LYS A 240 5.31 26.15 -16.02
C LYS A 240 6.48 26.85 -16.75
N LYS A 241 7.69 26.29 -16.60
CA LYS A 241 8.90 26.84 -17.22
C LYS A 241 8.94 26.59 -18.73
N ILE A 242 8.44 25.43 -19.19
CA ILE A 242 8.43 25.09 -20.62
C ILE A 242 7.43 25.98 -21.36
N LYS A 243 6.20 26.14 -20.86
CA LYS A 243 5.19 26.98 -21.48
C LYS A 243 5.58 28.46 -21.56
N ARG A 244 6.19 29.02 -20.51
CA ARG A 244 6.70 30.40 -20.54
C ARG A 244 7.78 30.60 -21.59
N LYS A 245 8.58 29.57 -21.89
CA LYS A 245 9.58 29.64 -22.95
C LYS A 245 8.96 29.57 -24.35
N GLU A 246 7.83 28.86 -24.50
CA GLU A 246 7.09 28.78 -25.77
C GLU A 246 6.29 30.07 -26.05
N GLU A 247 5.71 30.70 -25.03
CA GLU A 247 4.97 31.95 -25.13
C GLU A 247 5.89 33.17 -25.38
N ASN A 248 7.17 33.07 -25.01
CA ASN A 248 8.16 34.14 -25.23
C ASN A 248 9.00 33.95 -26.50
N ARG A 249 8.65 32.98 -27.35
CA ARG A 249 9.21 32.79 -28.69
C ARG A 249 8.20 33.16 -29.77
#